data_27013ae99576c6c5fc99fc42faf59fc1
#
_entry.id   27013ae99576c6c5fc99fc42faf59fc1
#
_cell.length_a   1.000
_cell.length_b   1.000
_cell.length_c   1.000
_cell.angle_alpha   90.00
_cell.angle_beta   90.00
_cell.angle_gamma   90.00
#
_symmetry.space_group_name_H-M   'P 1'
#
loop_
_entity.id
_entity.type
_entity.pdbx_description
1 polymer ?
#
loop_
_entity_poly.entity_id
_entity_poly.type
_entity_poly.pdbx_seq_one_letter_code
_entity_poly.pdbx_strand_id
1 'polypeptide(L)'
;MSTKHWFLLQYKPNSHRLALRNLHRQGFETFLPMQDVTQRHSTKFVQQRRPLFPGYMFVSFALDTAPWRKINSTVGVARLVASMASLR
;
A
#
# COMPACT_ATOMS: atom_id res chain seq x y z
N MET A 1 12.88 18.46 13.71
CA MET A 1 12.92 17.09 13.24
C MET A 1 11.63 16.74 12.56
N SER A 2 11.77 16.02 11.45
CA SER A 2 10.61 15.59 10.69
C SER A 2 9.90 14.45 11.38
N THR A 3 8.60 14.57 11.54
CA THR A 3 7.77 13.51 12.11
C THR A 3 7.09 12.75 10.99
N LYS A 4 7.28 11.45 10.97
CA LYS A 4 6.62 10.61 9.99
C LYS A 4 5.19 10.32 10.39
N HIS A 5 4.32 10.33 9.41
CA HIS A 5 2.92 9.98 9.58
C HIS A 5 2.52 8.92 8.58
N TRP A 6 1.50 8.17 8.91
CA TRP A 6 0.94 7.17 8.01
C TRP A 6 -0.10 7.79 7.09
N PHE A 7 -0.06 7.37 5.85
CA PHE A 7 -0.98 7.82 4.81
C PHE A 7 -1.58 6.61 4.11
N LEU A 8 -2.80 6.76 3.65
CA LEU A 8 -3.47 5.75 2.85
C LEU A 8 -3.21 6.04 1.38
N LEU A 9 -2.80 5.04 0.63
CA LEU A 9 -2.69 5.15 -0.81
C LEU A 9 -3.50 4.07 -1.50
N GLN A 10 -3.90 4.37 -2.72
CA GLN A 10 -4.56 3.41 -3.59
C GLN A 10 -3.53 2.92 -4.62
N TYR A 11 -3.42 1.62 -4.77
CA TYR A 11 -2.56 1.05 -5.80
C TYR A 11 -3.41 0.65 -7.01
N LYS A 12 -2.75 0.53 -8.16
CA LYS A 12 -3.43 0.13 -9.40
C LYS A 12 -3.83 -1.34 -9.33
N PRO A 13 -4.88 -1.75 -10.05
CA PRO A 13 -5.35 -3.14 -10.03
C PRO A 13 -4.20 -4.13 -10.23
N ASN A 14 -4.17 -5.14 -9.37
CA ASN A 14 -3.15 -6.21 -9.42
C ASN A 14 -1.72 -5.73 -9.31
N SER A 15 -1.49 -4.53 -8.77
CA SER A 15 -0.16 -3.91 -8.75
C SER A 15 0.39 -3.67 -7.35
N HIS A 16 -0.16 -4.32 -6.33
CA HIS A 16 0.30 -4.09 -4.95
C HIS A 16 1.76 -4.49 -4.75
N ARG A 17 2.21 -5.60 -5.36
CA ARG A 17 3.61 -6.03 -5.24
C ARG A 17 4.55 -5.05 -5.93
N LEU A 18 4.14 -4.57 -7.11
CA LEU A 18 4.91 -3.60 -7.86
C LEU A 18 5.02 -2.28 -7.10
N ALA A 19 3.91 -1.81 -6.53
CA ALA A 19 3.90 -0.61 -5.72
C ALA A 19 4.82 -0.75 -4.50
N LEU A 20 4.73 -1.86 -3.77
CA LEU A 20 5.60 -2.12 -2.62
C LEU A 20 7.06 -2.08 -2.99
N ARG A 21 7.44 -2.77 -4.06
CA ARG A 21 8.83 -2.82 -4.51
C ARG A 21 9.37 -1.43 -4.81
N ASN A 22 8.60 -0.65 -5.55
CA ASN A 22 9.05 0.68 -5.98
C ASN A 22 9.04 1.69 -4.84
N LEU A 23 8.12 1.56 -3.88
CA LEU A 23 8.15 2.39 -2.68
C LEU A 23 9.35 2.04 -1.80
N HIS A 24 9.64 0.77 -1.62
CA HIS A 24 10.78 0.33 -0.83
C HIS A 24 12.11 0.79 -1.45
N ARG A 25 12.21 0.77 -2.78
CA ARG A 25 13.41 1.27 -3.47
C ARG A 25 13.69 2.74 -3.16
N GLN A 26 12.64 3.49 -2.91
CA GLN A 26 12.78 4.92 -2.58
C GLN A 26 12.95 5.15 -1.08
N GLY A 27 12.98 4.07 -0.29
CA GLY A 27 13.19 4.16 1.14
C GLY A 27 11.94 4.39 1.97
N PHE A 28 10.76 4.26 1.38
CA PHE A 28 9.52 4.43 2.14
C PHE A 28 9.17 3.18 2.93
N GLU A 29 8.68 3.39 4.15
CA GLU A 29 8.12 2.33 4.96
C GLU A 29 6.66 2.13 4.57
N THR A 30 6.25 0.89 4.42
CA THR A 30 4.90 0.55 3.96
C THR A 30 4.26 -0.48 4.87
N PHE A 31 2.94 -0.53 4.85
CA PHE A 31 2.17 -1.57 5.52
C PHE A 31 1.04 -2.00 4.61
N LEU A 32 1.07 -3.27 4.25
CA LEU A 32 0.03 -3.90 3.44
C LEU A 32 -0.50 -5.10 4.22
N PRO A 33 -1.54 -4.91 5.02
CA PRO A 33 -2.09 -6.03 5.77
C PRO A 33 -2.69 -7.06 4.83
N MET A 34 -2.38 -8.32 5.09
CA MET A 34 -2.80 -9.44 4.27
C MET A 34 -3.71 -10.35 5.07
N GLN A 35 -4.54 -11.09 4.38
CA GLN A 35 -5.36 -12.13 4.98
C GLN A 35 -5.23 -13.41 4.19
N ASP A 36 -5.42 -14.52 4.87
CA ASP A 36 -5.47 -15.83 4.21
C ASP A 36 -6.92 -16.15 3.90
N VAL A 37 -7.17 -16.47 2.64
CA VAL A 37 -8.51 -16.80 2.14
C VAL A 37 -8.49 -18.21 1.60
N THR A 38 -9.45 -19.04 2.00
CA THR A 38 -9.61 -20.36 1.44
C THR A 38 -10.47 -20.27 0.20
N GLN A 39 -9.96 -20.76 -0.90
CA GLN A 39 -10.66 -20.72 -2.17
C GLN A 39 -10.79 -22.12 -2.72
N ARG A 40 -11.99 -22.44 -3.24
CA ARG A 40 -12.23 -23.74 -3.86
C ARG A 40 -11.87 -23.70 -5.33
N HIS A 41 -10.99 -24.63 -5.74
CA HIS A 41 -10.65 -24.86 -7.13
C HIS A 41 -11.00 -26.29 -7.48
N SER A 42 -12.05 -26.50 -8.24
CA SER A 42 -12.57 -27.84 -8.57
C SER A 42 -12.88 -28.61 -7.28
N THR A 43 -12.14 -29.66 -7.00
CA THR A 43 -12.30 -30.50 -5.82
C THR A 43 -11.32 -30.17 -4.70
N LYS A 44 -10.48 -29.16 -4.90
CA LYS A 44 -9.45 -28.80 -3.93
C LYS A 44 -9.71 -27.44 -3.29
N PHE A 45 -9.32 -27.31 -2.03
CA PHE A 45 -9.30 -26.04 -1.34
C PHE A 45 -7.86 -25.53 -1.33
N VAL A 46 -7.68 -24.28 -1.74
CA VAL A 46 -6.38 -23.65 -1.79
C VAL A 46 -6.42 -22.40 -0.93
N GLN A 47 -5.40 -22.23 -0.09
CA GLN A 47 -5.25 -21.00 0.67
C GLN A 47 -4.48 -19.98 -0.16
N GLN A 48 -4.99 -18.77 -0.21
CA GLN A 48 -4.35 -17.65 -0.88
C GLN A 48 -4.20 -16.49 0.07
N ARG A 49 -3.06 -15.81 -0.01
CA ARG A 49 -2.88 -14.55 0.71
C ARG A 49 -3.33 -13.42 -0.17
N ARG A 50 -4.21 -12.60 0.35
CA ARG A 50 -4.77 -11.45 -0.37
C ARG A 50 -4.72 -10.21 0.53
N PRO A 51 -4.59 -9.01 -0.06
CA PRO A 51 -4.70 -7.79 0.73
C PRO A 51 -6.01 -7.74 1.50
N LEU A 52 -5.93 -7.37 2.77
CA LEU A 52 -7.10 -7.25 3.64
C LEU A 52 -8.04 -6.14 3.15
N PHE A 53 -7.46 -5.06 2.64
CA PHE A 53 -8.21 -3.94 2.05
C PHE A 53 -7.83 -3.85 0.58
N PRO A 54 -8.54 -4.56 -0.32
CA PRO A 54 -8.17 -4.59 -1.73
C PRO A 54 -8.11 -3.19 -2.33
N GLY A 55 -6.99 -2.90 -2.97
CA GLY A 55 -6.78 -1.61 -3.60
C GLY A 55 -6.05 -0.59 -2.76
N TYR A 56 -5.83 -0.85 -1.47
CA TYR A 56 -5.25 0.14 -0.55
C TYR A 56 -4.10 -0.41 0.26
N MET A 57 -3.14 0.45 0.54
CA MET A 57 -2.04 0.15 1.44
C MET A 57 -1.64 1.42 2.18
N PHE A 58 -0.78 1.26 3.19
CA PHE A 58 -0.32 2.39 3.98
C PHE A 58 1.15 2.67 3.69
N VAL A 59 1.50 3.94 3.69
CA VAL A 59 2.88 4.39 3.50
C VAL A 59 3.19 5.44 4.56
N SER A 60 4.40 5.40 5.09
CA SER A 60 4.84 6.34 6.12
C SER A 60 5.88 7.30 5.57
N PHE A 61 5.68 8.57 5.77
CA PHE A 61 6.64 9.59 5.38
C PHE A 61 6.40 10.90 6.14
N ALA A 62 7.39 11.78 6.10
CA ALA A 62 7.28 13.11 6.69
C ALA A 62 6.93 14.11 5.61
N LEU A 63 5.87 14.90 5.83
CA LEU A 63 5.37 15.84 4.84
C LEU A 63 6.38 16.93 4.46
N ASP A 64 7.19 17.35 5.42
CA ASP A 64 8.15 18.42 5.20
C ASP A 64 9.37 18.01 4.37
N THR A 65 9.66 16.71 4.33
CA THR A 65 10.80 16.21 3.56
C THR A 65 10.35 15.37 2.37
N ALA A 66 9.11 15.00 2.35
CA ALA A 66 8.77 14.04 1.39
C ALA A 66 7.91 14.50 0.32
N PRO A 67 8.07 13.99 -0.39
CA PRO A 67 7.73 13.95 -1.69
C PRO A 67 6.50 13.11 -1.88
N TRP A 68 5.35 13.62 -1.45
CA TRP A 68 4.08 13.01 -1.83
C TRP A 68 3.98 12.89 -3.37
N ARG A 69 4.67 13.77 -4.09
CA ARG A 69 4.73 13.67 -5.56
C ARG A 69 5.49 12.43 -6.02
N LYS A 70 6.55 12.06 -5.32
CA LYS A 70 7.28 10.83 -5.61
C LYS A 70 6.42 9.61 -5.39
N ILE A 71 5.59 9.64 -4.34
CA ILE A 71 4.67 8.55 -4.06
C ILE A 71 3.63 8.44 -5.18
N ASN A 72 3.00 9.55 -5.54
CA ASN A 72 2.00 9.56 -6.61
C ASN A 72 2.57 9.14 -7.97
N SER A 73 3.84 9.38 -8.20
CA SER A 73 4.48 8.99 -9.47
C SER A 73 5.13 7.61 -9.42
N THR A 74 5.06 6.92 -8.30
CA THR A 74 5.62 5.58 -8.17
C THR A 74 4.82 4.59 -9.02
N VAL A 75 5.52 3.79 -9.80
CA VAL A 75 4.87 2.79 -10.65
C VAL A 75 4.15 1.76 -9.78
N GLY A 76 2.91 1.53 -10.07
CA GLY A 76 2.03 0.66 -9.30
C GLY A 76 1.12 1.42 -8.34
N VAL A 77 1.43 2.66 -8.02
CA VAL A 77 0.59 3.52 -7.17
C VAL A 77 -0.38 4.28 -8.06
N ALA A 78 -1.66 4.25 -7.72
CA ALA A 78 -2.67 5.05 -8.41
C ALA A 78 -2.68 6.47 -7.86
N ARG A 79 -2.76 6.60 -6.54
CA ARG A 79 -2.75 7.92 -5.90
C ARG A 79 -2.64 7.81 -4.38
N LEU A 80 -2.17 8.88 -3.77
CA LEU A 80 -2.23 9.06 -2.33
C LEU A 80 -3.64 9.55 -1.99
N VAL A 81 -4.28 8.93 -1.00
CA VAL A 81 -5.68 9.21 -0.69
C VAL A 81 -5.82 10.20 0.46
N ALA A 82 -5.25 9.87 1.61
CA ALA A 82 -5.45 10.67 2.80
C ALA A 82 -4.40 10.38 3.87
N SER A 83 -4.21 11.34 4.77
CA SER A 83 -3.45 11.11 5.98
C SER A 83 -4.31 10.29 6.95
N MET A 84 -3.69 9.35 7.66
CA MET A 84 -4.38 8.58 8.69
C MET A 84 -4.92 9.48 9.81
N ALA A 85 -4.28 10.59 10.04
CA ALA A 85 -4.74 11.55 11.05
C ALA A 85 -6.08 12.19 10.70
N SER A 86 -6.45 12.21 9.42
CA SER A 86 -7.73 12.75 8.96
C SER A 86 -8.80 11.67 8.76
N LEU A 87 -8.47 10.42 8.99
CA LEU A 87 -9.42 9.31 8.90
C LEU A 87 -9.97 9.01 10.30
N ARG A 88 -11.13 9.55 10.59
CA ARG A 88 -11.81 9.31 11.87
C ARG A 88 -13.20 8.78 11.65
#